data_9ef705ae1f685d3add55458497e9473c
#
_entry.id   9ef705ae1f685d3add55458497e9473c
#
_cell.length_a   1.000
_cell.length_b   1.000
_cell.length_c   1.000
_cell.angle_alpha   90.00
_cell.angle_beta   90.00
_cell.angle_gamma   90.00
#
_symmetry.space_group_name_H-M   'P 1'
#
loop_
_entity.id
_entity.type
_entity.pdbx_description
1 polymer ?
#
loop_
_entity_poly.entity_id
_entity_poly.type
_entity_poly.pdbx_seq_one_letter_code
_entity_poly.pdbx_strand_id
1 'polypeptide(L)'
;MYIGIDLGTSGVKAILLSEQGDVLATQTEKLQVSRPHPLWSEQDPEQWWQATDRAIKALGEQHSLRDVKALGIAGQMHGATLLDSQHRVLRPAILWNDGRCAEECAILEARVPTSREITGNLMMPGFTAPKLLWLQRHEPEIFRQVAKVLLPKDYLRFRMTGDFASDMSDSAGTMWLDVAKRDWSEAMLDACHLTREHMPALFEGCEVTGTLLPDVAERWNMPAVPVVAGGGDNAAGAVGVGMVEAGAAMLSLGTSGVYFAVSDGYRSNPESAVHSFCHALPGKWHLMSVMLSAASCLDWAAKLTGMADVPALISAAQQADDAASTVWFLPYLSGERTPHNNPEAKGVFFGLTHQHGPAELARAVLEGVGYALADGMDVVHDCGLKPASVTLIGGGARSPYWRQMLADISGLQLDFRTGGDVGPALGAARLAQIAMNPDKPLSQLLPQLTLEQAHVPDAAAHARYAERREVFRKIYQQLLPLMS
;
A
#
# COMPACT_ATOMS: atom_id res chain seq x y z
N MET A 1 19.16 -18.58 -6.89
CA MET A 1 17.76 -18.14 -7.12
C MET A 1 17.12 -17.77 -5.79
N TYR A 2 16.07 -16.97 -5.82
CA TYR A 2 15.34 -16.51 -4.64
C TYR A 2 13.84 -16.64 -4.89
N ILE A 3 13.07 -16.98 -3.85
CA ILE A 3 11.61 -16.99 -3.93
C ILE A 3 11.07 -15.73 -3.22
N GLY A 4 10.14 -15.05 -3.87
CA GLY A 4 9.33 -14.01 -3.28
C GLY A 4 7.87 -14.40 -3.26
N ILE A 5 7.23 -14.18 -2.11
CA ILE A 5 5.80 -14.45 -1.92
C ILE A 5 5.12 -13.13 -1.57
N ASP A 6 4.00 -12.86 -2.22
CA ASP A 6 3.09 -11.77 -1.85
C ASP A 6 1.73 -12.36 -1.48
N LEU A 7 1.39 -12.26 -0.20
CA LEU A 7 0.07 -12.59 0.32
C LEU A 7 -0.87 -11.38 0.15
N GLY A 8 -1.45 -11.24 -1.01
CA GLY A 8 -2.47 -10.21 -1.29
C GLY A 8 -3.86 -10.60 -0.76
N THR A 9 -4.79 -9.66 -0.85
CA THR A 9 -6.19 -9.88 -0.41
C THR A 9 -6.94 -10.83 -1.34
N SER A 10 -6.71 -10.72 -2.64
CA SER A 10 -7.39 -11.52 -3.66
C SER A 10 -6.63 -12.77 -4.10
N GLY A 11 -5.40 -12.95 -3.63
CA GLY A 11 -4.59 -14.10 -4.00
C GLY A 11 -3.18 -14.05 -3.44
N VAL A 12 -2.51 -15.20 -3.52
CA VAL A 12 -1.09 -15.35 -3.21
C VAL A 12 -0.33 -15.41 -4.53
N LYS A 13 0.67 -14.54 -4.68
CA LYS A 13 1.60 -14.57 -5.81
C LYS A 13 2.97 -15.04 -5.33
N ALA A 14 3.53 -16.05 -6.01
CA ALA A 14 4.88 -16.51 -5.79
C ALA A 14 5.71 -16.33 -7.05
N ILE A 15 6.94 -15.85 -6.91
CA ILE A 15 7.88 -15.71 -8.02
C ILE A 15 9.20 -16.41 -7.73
N LEU A 16 9.89 -16.82 -8.79
CA LEU A 16 11.27 -17.27 -8.74
C LEU A 16 12.17 -16.25 -9.43
N LEU A 17 13.12 -15.69 -8.68
CA LEU A 17 14.05 -14.67 -9.14
C LEU A 17 15.44 -15.29 -9.35
N SER A 18 16.07 -15.02 -10.49
CA SER A 18 17.47 -15.39 -10.74
C SER A 18 18.43 -14.51 -9.93
N GLU A 19 19.71 -14.92 -9.86
CA GLU A 19 20.76 -14.08 -9.26
C GLU A 19 21.04 -12.80 -10.07
N GLN A 20 20.70 -12.81 -11.33
CA GLN A 20 20.84 -11.66 -12.23
C GLN A 20 19.66 -10.68 -12.12
N GLY A 21 18.60 -11.08 -11.41
CA GLY A 21 17.42 -10.24 -11.20
C GLY A 21 16.28 -10.49 -12.20
N ASP A 22 16.35 -11.57 -12.97
CA ASP A 22 15.29 -11.95 -13.91
C ASP A 22 14.21 -12.79 -13.21
N VAL A 23 12.96 -12.50 -13.49
CA VAL A 23 11.82 -13.31 -13.04
C VAL A 23 11.71 -14.55 -13.93
N LEU A 24 12.04 -15.71 -13.39
CA LEU A 24 12.07 -16.98 -14.12
C LEU A 24 10.69 -17.64 -14.21
N ALA A 25 9.87 -17.49 -13.18
CA ALA A 25 8.51 -18.03 -13.11
C ALA A 25 7.65 -17.22 -12.16
N THR A 26 6.35 -17.25 -12.40
CA THR A 26 5.32 -16.60 -11.55
C THR A 26 4.13 -17.54 -11.44
N GLN A 27 3.60 -17.71 -10.22
CA GLN A 27 2.38 -18.42 -9.94
C GLN A 27 1.47 -17.60 -9.05
N THR A 28 0.16 -17.68 -9.32
CA THR A 28 -0.85 -16.97 -8.53
C THR A 28 -1.98 -17.93 -8.17
N GLU A 29 -2.32 -17.97 -6.89
CA GLU A 29 -3.45 -18.70 -6.35
C GLU A 29 -4.50 -17.73 -5.81
N LYS A 30 -5.75 -17.91 -6.17
CA LYS A 30 -6.85 -17.03 -5.77
C LYS A 30 -7.23 -17.24 -4.31
N LEU A 31 -7.63 -16.16 -3.65
CA LEU A 31 -8.23 -16.15 -2.32
C LEU A 31 -9.61 -15.50 -2.38
N GLN A 32 -10.46 -15.87 -1.43
CA GLN A 32 -11.79 -15.28 -1.27
C GLN A 32 -11.85 -14.50 0.04
N VAL A 33 -12.57 -13.39 0.02
CA VAL A 33 -12.84 -12.57 1.20
C VAL A 33 -14.26 -12.87 1.67
N SER A 34 -14.41 -13.16 2.96
CA SER A 34 -15.72 -13.29 3.61
C SER A 34 -16.21 -11.94 4.10
N ARG A 35 -17.49 -11.65 3.87
CA ARG A 35 -18.16 -10.41 4.31
C ARG A 35 -19.44 -10.77 5.06
N PRO A 36 -19.32 -11.30 6.31
CA PRO A 36 -20.48 -11.83 7.06
C PRO A 36 -21.46 -10.74 7.50
N HIS A 37 -21.02 -9.49 7.59
CA HIS A 37 -21.85 -8.33 7.93
C HIS A 37 -21.45 -7.13 7.08
N PRO A 38 -22.28 -6.07 6.97
CA PRO A 38 -21.86 -4.80 6.40
C PRO A 38 -20.60 -4.26 7.10
N LEU A 39 -19.67 -3.71 6.34
CA LEU A 39 -18.37 -3.21 6.77
C LEU A 39 -17.37 -4.27 7.25
N TRP A 40 -17.74 -5.55 7.37
CA TRP A 40 -16.84 -6.62 7.77
C TRP A 40 -16.10 -7.22 6.60
N SER A 41 -14.82 -7.55 6.81
CA SER A 41 -13.97 -8.20 5.84
C SER A 41 -13.01 -9.14 6.56
N GLU A 42 -13.11 -10.43 6.26
CA GLU A 42 -12.40 -11.50 6.97
C GLU A 42 -11.82 -12.53 6.00
N GLN A 43 -10.74 -13.18 6.42
CA GLN A 43 -10.19 -14.36 5.74
C GLN A 43 -9.73 -15.40 6.76
N ASP A 44 -9.85 -16.66 6.37
CA ASP A 44 -9.30 -17.79 7.12
C ASP A 44 -7.78 -17.91 6.84
N PRO A 45 -6.92 -17.79 7.87
CA PRO A 45 -5.47 -17.92 7.70
C PRO A 45 -5.00 -19.26 7.13
N GLU A 46 -5.75 -20.34 7.32
CA GLU A 46 -5.43 -21.63 6.73
C GLU A 46 -5.51 -21.60 5.20
N GLN A 47 -6.44 -20.83 4.64
CA GLN A 47 -6.51 -20.63 3.18
C GLN A 47 -5.27 -19.93 2.63
N TRP A 48 -4.64 -19.01 3.38
CA TRP A 48 -3.38 -18.39 2.98
C TRP A 48 -2.26 -19.41 2.86
N TRP A 49 -2.16 -20.29 3.86
CA TRP A 49 -1.17 -21.36 3.85
C TRP A 49 -1.38 -22.32 2.68
N GLN A 50 -2.60 -22.78 2.48
CA GLN A 50 -2.93 -23.70 1.39
C GLN A 50 -2.67 -23.10 0.01
N ALA A 51 -3.01 -21.83 -0.20
CA ALA A 51 -2.74 -21.13 -1.45
C ALA A 51 -1.23 -20.94 -1.67
N THR A 52 -0.49 -20.61 -0.62
CA THR A 52 0.98 -20.49 -0.67
C THR A 52 1.61 -21.83 -1.02
N ASP A 53 1.18 -22.91 -0.40
CA ASP A 53 1.66 -24.27 -0.66
C ASP A 53 1.45 -24.66 -2.13
N ARG A 54 0.26 -24.40 -2.67
CA ARG A 54 -0.04 -24.68 -4.10
C ARG A 54 0.82 -23.82 -5.03
N ALA A 55 0.98 -22.54 -4.73
CA ALA A 55 1.77 -21.62 -5.55
C ALA A 55 3.25 -22.05 -5.63
N ILE A 56 3.86 -22.41 -4.49
CA ILE A 56 5.26 -22.86 -4.46
C ILE A 56 5.42 -24.21 -5.17
N LYS A 57 4.50 -25.14 -4.98
CA LYS A 57 4.53 -26.42 -5.73
C LYS A 57 4.45 -26.20 -7.23
N ALA A 58 3.54 -25.32 -7.68
CA ALA A 58 3.41 -24.98 -9.09
C ALA A 58 4.66 -24.28 -9.67
N LEU A 59 5.39 -23.47 -8.88
CA LEU A 59 6.71 -22.99 -9.28
C LEU A 59 7.69 -24.15 -9.47
N GLY A 60 7.69 -25.12 -8.55
CA GLY A 60 8.55 -26.30 -8.59
C GLY A 60 8.29 -27.22 -9.77
N GLU A 61 7.09 -27.21 -10.34
CA GLU A 61 6.74 -27.94 -11.57
C GLU A 61 7.35 -27.27 -12.82
N GLN A 62 7.57 -25.95 -12.79
CA GLN A 62 8.15 -25.21 -13.91
C GLN A 62 9.68 -25.12 -13.83
N HIS A 63 10.22 -24.96 -12.63
CA HIS A 63 11.64 -24.82 -12.38
C HIS A 63 12.06 -25.60 -11.13
N SER A 64 13.22 -26.26 -11.19
CA SER A 64 13.81 -26.88 -10.00
C SER A 64 14.05 -25.82 -8.91
N LEU A 65 13.59 -26.07 -7.69
CA LEU A 65 13.80 -25.20 -6.53
C LEU A 65 15.06 -25.59 -5.72
N ARG A 66 15.84 -26.55 -6.19
CA ARG A 66 17.03 -27.08 -5.46
C ARG A 66 18.16 -26.05 -5.29
N ASP A 67 18.20 -25.05 -6.17
CA ASP A 67 19.22 -23.99 -6.14
C ASP A 67 18.70 -22.69 -5.52
N VAL A 68 17.53 -22.72 -4.88
CA VAL A 68 17.02 -21.59 -4.11
C VAL A 68 17.90 -21.35 -2.88
N LYS A 69 18.30 -20.11 -2.66
CA LYS A 69 19.20 -19.70 -1.57
C LYS A 69 18.49 -19.08 -0.37
N ALA A 70 17.38 -18.41 -0.61
CA ALA A 70 16.58 -17.77 0.42
C ALA A 70 15.15 -17.47 -0.11
N LEU A 71 14.26 -17.19 0.84
CA LEU A 71 12.86 -16.86 0.60
C LEU A 71 12.49 -15.59 1.36
N GLY A 72 11.73 -14.71 0.71
CA GLY A 72 11.14 -13.51 1.34
C GLY A 72 9.63 -13.50 1.20
N ILE A 73 8.97 -12.83 2.13
CA ILE A 73 7.50 -12.75 2.19
C ILE A 73 7.08 -11.29 2.30
N ALA A 74 6.16 -10.89 1.44
CA ALA A 74 5.39 -9.65 1.54
C ALA A 74 3.91 -9.98 1.72
N GLY A 75 3.13 -9.01 2.14
CA GLY A 75 1.69 -9.24 2.21
C GLY A 75 0.87 -8.03 2.58
N GLN A 76 -0.44 -8.22 2.47
CA GLN A 76 -1.43 -7.25 2.93
C GLN A 76 -1.17 -6.89 4.40
N MET A 77 -1.23 -5.61 4.69
CA MET A 77 -0.95 -5.10 6.03
C MET A 77 -2.18 -5.19 6.95
N HIS A 78 -1.96 -4.99 8.22
CA HIS A 78 -2.96 -4.72 9.27
C HIS A 78 -3.84 -5.89 9.69
N GLY A 79 -3.88 -6.98 8.97
CA GLY A 79 -4.72 -8.14 9.31
C GLY A 79 -4.39 -8.71 10.68
N ALA A 80 -5.39 -8.92 11.52
CA ALA A 80 -5.20 -9.45 12.86
C ALA A 80 -5.36 -10.97 12.86
N THR A 81 -4.24 -11.70 12.90
CA THR A 81 -4.20 -13.17 13.01
C THR A 81 -3.90 -13.54 14.44
N LEU A 82 -4.85 -14.15 15.12
CA LEU A 82 -4.82 -14.38 16.56
C LEU A 82 -4.62 -15.84 16.87
N LEU A 83 -3.59 -16.15 17.67
CA LEU A 83 -3.26 -17.51 18.07
C LEU A 83 -3.44 -17.69 19.59
N ASP A 84 -3.90 -18.87 20.00
CA ASP A 84 -3.92 -19.30 21.40
C ASP A 84 -2.53 -19.78 21.87
N SER A 85 -2.43 -20.19 23.13
CA SER A 85 -1.20 -20.70 23.73
C SER A 85 -0.68 -22.00 23.11
N GLN A 86 -1.51 -22.70 22.32
CA GLN A 86 -1.15 -23.89 21.56
C GLN A 86 -0.92 -23.57 20.08
N HIS A 87 -0.82 -22.28 19.74
CA HIS A 87 -0.58 -21.75 18.40
C HIS A 87 -1.71 -22.05 17.39
N ARG A 88 -2.93 -22.26 17.86
CA ARG A 88 -4.10 -22.46 17.01
C ARG A 88 -4.76 -21.13 16.71
N VAL A 89 -5.24 -20.97 15.47
CA VAL A 89 -6.00 -19.79 15.05
C VAL A 89 -7.33 -19.74 15.81
N LEU A 90 -7.61 -18.63 16.47
CA LEU A 90 -8.79 -18.44 17.31
C LEU A 90 -10.05 -18.07 16.49
N ARG A 91 -9.85 -17.36 15.38
CA ARG A 91 -10.96 -16.90 14.53
C ARG A 91 -10.40 -16.46 13.14
N PRO A 92 -11.29 -16.24 12.14
CA PRO A 92 -10.86 -15.59 10.89
C PRO A 92 -10.19 -14.23 11.14
N ALA A 93 -9.15 -13.92 10.37
CA ALA A 93 -8.45 -12.65 10.47
C ALA A 93 -9.33 -11.48 10.01
N ILE A 94 -9.39 -10.42 10.80
CA ILE A 94 -10.04 -9.16 10.43
C ILE A 94 -9.06 -8.38 9.55
N LEU A 95 -9.47 -8.05 8.30
CA LEU A 95 -8.58 -7.49 7.28
C LEU A 95 -8.50 -5.96 7.33
N TRP A 96 -7.57 -5.43 6.54
CA TRP A 96 -7.27 -4.00 6.41
C TRP A 96 -8.45 -3.14 5.91
N ASN A 97 -9.34 -3.72 5.13
CA ASN A 97 -10.53 -3.07 4.56
C ASN A 97 -11.81 -3.32 5.37
N ASP A 98 -11.66 -3.76 6.62
CA ASP A 98 -12.74 -3.92 7.58
C ASP A 98 -12.99 -2.60 8.32
N GLY A 99 -14.24 -2.21 8.45
CA GLY A 99 -14.64 -0.94 9.06
C GLY A 99 -15.35 -1.04 10.42
N ARG A 100 -15.42 -2.26 11.01
CA ARG A 100 -16.21 -2.49 12.24
C ARG A 100 -15.73 -1.72 13.47
N CYS A 101 -14.44 -1.38 13.55
CA CYS A 101 -13.80 -0.84 14.75
C CYS A 101 -13.58 0.69 14.70
N ALA A 102 -14.47 1.42 14.04
CA ALA A 102 -14.36 2.88 13.94
C ALA A 102 -14.46 3.57 15.32
N GLU A 103 -15.31 3.09 16.21
CA GLU A 103 -15.46 3.62 17.57
C GLU A 103 -14.17 3.44 18.38
N GLU A 104 -13.51 2.29 18.23
CA GLU A 104 -12.29 1.96 18.96
C GLU A 104 -11.12 2.87 18.58
N CYS A 105 -11.11 3.46 17.40
CA CYS A 105 -10.11 4.45 17.01
C CYS A 105 -10.13 5.67 17.92
N ALA A 106 -11.29 6.25 18.18
CA ALA A 106 -11.44 7.39 19.08
C ALA A 106 -11.07 7.03 20.53
N ILE A 107 -11.44 5.82 20.98
CA ILE A 107 -11.10 5.32 22.32
C ILE A 107 -9.58 5.21 22.48
N LEU A 108 -8.86 4.67 21.50
CA LEU A 108 -7.40 4.54 21.55
C LEU A 108 -6.70 5.87 21.55
N GLU A 109 -7.12 6.82 20.72
CA GLU A 109 -6.55 8.18 20.71
C GLU A 109 -6.79 8.90 22.04
N ALA A 110 -7.95 8.69 22.68
CA ALA A 110 -8.24 9.24 24.00
C ALA A 110 -7.40 8.60 25.10
N ARG A 111 -7.15 7.29 25.03
CA ARG A 111 -6.29 6.56 26.01
C ARG A 111 -4.83 6.97 25.91
N VAL A 112 -4.34 7.19 24.69
CA VAL A 112 -2.96 7.62 24.43
C VAL A 112 -2.98 8.91 23.60
N PRO A 113 -3.07 10.09 24.25
CA PRO A 113 -3.12 11.38 23.54
C PRO A 113 -1.93 11.65 22.62
N THR A 114 -0.79 11.00 22.86
CA THR A 114 0.43 11.07 22.04
C THR A 114 0.50 9.96 20.96
N SER A 115 -0.59 9.24 20.71
CA SER A 115 -0.61 8.10 19.78
C SER A 115 -0.14 8.50 18.38
N ARG A 116 -0.53 9.67 17.87
CA ARG A 116 -0.14 10.16 16.55
C ARG A 116 1.36 10.48 16.46
N GLU A 117 1.98 10.92 17.55
CA GLU A 117 3.43 11.16 17.60
C GLU A 117 4.20 9.84 17.63
N ILE A 118 3.72 8.86 18.41
CA ILE A 118 4.35 7.54 18.54
C ILE A 118 4.26 6.77 17.23
N THR A 119 3.07 6.69 16.65
CA THR A 119 2.80 5.85 15.47
C THR A 119 3.01 6.58 14.15
N GLY A 120 3.03 7.91 14.15
CA GLY A 120 3.09 8.73 12.94
C GLY A 120 1.78 8.77 12.15
N ASN A 121 0.69 8.23 12.70
CA ASN A 121 -0.56 8.03 11.98
C ASN A 121 -1.78 8.47 12.81
N LEU A 122 -2.79 8.94 12.10
CA LEU A 122 -4.14 9.03 12.60
C LEU A 122 -4.71 7.60 12.78
N MET A 123 -5.35 7.32 13.89
CA MET A 123 -5.97 6.02 14.13
C MET A 123 -7.12 5.80 13.15
N MET A 124 -7.08 4.68 12.43
CA MET A 124 -8.09 4.31 11.42
C MET A 124 -8.56 2.86 11.63
N PRO A 125 -9.83 2.54 11.26
CA PRO A 125 -10.39 1.19 11.43
C PRO A 125 -9.61 0.09 10.71
N GLY A 126 -8.93 0.43 9.62
CA GLY A 126 -8.10 -0.51 8.86
C GLY A 126 -6.89 -1.03 9.62
N PHE A 127 -6.37 -0.30 10.61
CA PHE A 127 -5.19 -0.69 11.39
C PHE A 127 -5.46 -1.80 12.40
N THR A 128 -4.41 -2.43 12.91
CA THR A 128 -4.50 -3.64 13.74
C THR A 128 -4.99 -3.35 15.15
N ALA A 129 -4.46 -2.34 15.80
CA ALA A 129 -4.78 -2.04 17.22
C ALA A 129 -6.29 -1.84 17.48
N PRO A 130 -7.05 -1.08 16.67
CA PRO A 130 -8.48 -0.93 16.87
C PRO A 130 -9.24 -2.27 16.81
N LYS A 131 -8.76 -3.22 15.98
CA LYS A 131 -9.37 -4.56 15.87
C LYS A 131 -9.26 -5.35 17.16
N LEU A 132 -8.12 -5.27 17.84
CA LEU A 132 -7.91 -5.96 19.13
C LEU A 132 -8.75 -5.34 20.24
N LEU A 133 -8.89 -4.02 20.26
CA LEU A 133 -9.78 -3.36 21.21
C LEU A 133 -11.26 -3.71 20.95
N TRP A 134 -11.66 -3.76 19.67
CA TRP A 134 -12.98 -4.22 19.28
C TRP A 134 -13.25 -5.66 19.78
N LEU A 135 -12.28 -6.55 19.57
CA LEU A 135 -12.37 -7.95 20.01
C LEU A 135 -12.55 -8.04 21.53
N GLN A 136 -11.79 -7.26 22.29
CA GLN A 136 -11.92 -7.20 23.75
C GLN A 136 -13.34 -6.80 24.19
N ARG A 137 -13.95 -5.86 23.49
CA ARG A 137 -15.28 -5.33 23.82
C ARG A 137 -16.42 -6.25 23.36
N HIS A 138 -16.29 -6.88 22.20
CA HIS A 138 -17.38 -7.62 21.55
C HIS A 138 -17.21 -9.14 21.55
N GLU A 139 -15.97 -9.63 21.62
CA GLU A 139 -15.66 -11.07 21.69
C GLU A 139 -14.66 -11.37 22.83
N PRO A 140 -15.00 -11.01 24.09
CA PRO A 140 -14.06 -11.08 25.22
C PRO A 140 -13.56 -12.50 25.51
N GLU A 141 -14.35 -13.53 25.21
CA GLU A 141 -13.94 -14.94 25.39
C GLU A 141 -12.79 -15.32 24.43
N ILE A 142 -12.81 -14.80 23.21
CA ILE A 142 -11.73 -15.00 22.23
C ILE A 142 -10.51 -14.18 22.67
N PHE A 143 -10.71 -12.91 23.03
CA PHE A 143 -9.63 -12.03 23.45
C PHE A 143 -8.82 -12.61 24.61
N ARG A 144 -9.46 -13.22 25.61
CA ARG A 144 -8.79 -13.85 26.75
C ARG A 144 -7.88 -15.02 26.38
N GLN A 145 -8.09 -15.64 25.23
CA GLN A 145 -7.29 -16.77 24.76
C GLN A 145 -6.13 -16.32 23.86
N VAL A 146 -6.04 -15.03 23.49
CA VAL A 146 -4.97 -14.52 22.62
C VAL A 146 -3.64 -14.65 23.34
N ALA A 147 -2.74 -15.43 22.78
CA ALA A 147 -1.34 -15.57 23.20
C ALA A 147 -0.37 -14.88 22.24
N LYS A 148 -0.70 -14.87 20.93
CA LYS A 148 0.09 -14.20 19.89
C LYS A 148 -0.82 -13.47 18.92
N VAL A 149 -0.34 -12.28 18.47
CA VAL A 149 -0.93 -11.50 17.40
C VAL A 149 0.07 -11.42 16.27
N LEU A 150 -0.28 -11.94 15.11
CA LEU A 150 0.56 -11.94 13.91
C LEU A 150 -0.13 -11.18 12.79
N LEU A 151 0.67 -10.54 11.94
CA LEU A 151 0.20 -10.03 10.65
C LEU A 151 0.07 -11.19 9.65
N PRO A 152 -0.66 -11.03 8.54
CA PRO A 152 -0.90 -12.13 7.60
C PRO A 152 0.37 -12.83 7.11
N LYS A 153 1.37 -12.08 6.63
CA LYS A 153 2.64 -12.66 6.17
C LYS A 153 3.43 -13.32 7.30
N ASP A 154 3.32 -12.80 8.53
CA ASP A 154 4.02 -13.33 9.70
C ASP A 154 3.42 -14.67 10.14
N TYR A 155 2.12 -14.85 9.94
CA TYR A 155 1.48 -16.15 10.11
C TYR A 155 2.01 -17.18 9.09
N LEU A 156 2.19 -16.78 7.81
CA LEU A 156 2.83 -17.66 6.82
C LEU A 156 4.25 -18.02 7.23
N ARG A 157 5.03 -17.06 7.71
CA ARG A 157 6.37 -17.30 8.27
C ARG A 157 6.34 -18.33 9.38
N PHE A 158 5.45 -18.16 10.33
CA PHE A 158 5.28 -19.12 11.43
C PHE A 158 5.00 -20.54 10.90
N ARG A 159 4.14 -20.68 9.88
CA ARG A 159 3.87 -21.97 9.25
C ARG A 159 5.08 -22.56 8.54
N MET A 160 5.98 -21.71 8.03
CA MET A 160 7.19 -22.13 7.31
C MET A 160 8.35 -22.44 8.23
N THR A 161 8.53 -21.70 9.31
CA THR A 161 9.74 -21.71 10.13
C THR A 161 9.51 -22.10 11.59
N GLY A 162 8.28 -21.98 12.08
CA GLY A 162 7.96 -22.11 13.51
C GLY A 162 8.28 -20.88 14.34
N ASP A 163 8.81 -19.82 13.75
CA ASP A 163 9.24 -18.61 14.45
C ASP A 163 8.19 -17.52 14.46
N PHE A 164 8.10 -16.77 15.55
CA PHE A 164 7.29 -15.57 15.68
C PHE A 164 8.18 -14.35 15.40
N ALA A 165 8.12 -13.87 14.17
CA ALA A 165 8.90 -12.74 13.70
C ALA A 165 8.05 -11.83 12.79
N SER A 166 8.36 -10.54 12.77
CA SER A 166 7.79 -9.54 11.88
C SER A 166 8.87 -8.57 11.43
N ASP A 167 8.55 -7.75 10.43
CA ASP A 167 9.43 -6.68 9.98
C ASP A 167 8.93 -5.30 10.42
N MET A 168 9.82 -4.31 10.34
CA MET A 168 9.53 -2.94 10.77
C MET A 168 8.44 -2.28 9.92
N SER A 169 8.43 -2.49 8.61
CA SER A 169 7.51 -1.81 7.71
C SER A 169 6.06 -2.24 7.93
N ASP A 170 5.81 -3.52 8.07
CA ASP A 170 4.48 -4.06 8.31
C ASP A 170 4.03 -3.80 9.75
N SER A 171 4.93 -3.97 10.72
CA SER A 171 4.65 -3.69 12.13
C SER A 171 4.32 -2.22 12.39
N ALA A 172 4.84 -1.29 11.60
CA ALA A 172 4.50 0.13 11.68
C ALA A 172 2.98 0.37 11.47
N GLY A 173 2.33 -0.45 10.67
CA GLY A 173 0.88 -0.38 10.42
C GLY A 173 0.00 -1.02 11.49
N THR A 174 0.57 -1.61 12.53
CA THR A 174 -0.21 -2.17 13.66
C THR A 174 -0.78 -1.12 14.60
N MET A 175 -0.19 0.06 14.64
CA MET A 175 -0.39 1.11 15.65
C MET A 175 0.16 0.74 17.04
N TRP A 176 1.01 -0.27 17.13
CA TRP A 176 1.75 -0.61 18.35
C TRP A 176 3.24 -0.32 18.26
N LEU A 177 3.76 0.02 17.06
CA LEU A 177 5.16 0.38 16.89
C LEU A 177 5.38 1.88 17.15
N ASP A 178 6.43 2.20 17.91
CA ASP A 178 7.04 3.53 17.89
C ASP A 178 7.87 3.64 16.60
N VAL A 179 7.31 4.32 15.60
CA VAL A 179 7.86 4.32 14.24
C VAL A 179 9.24 5.01 14.18
N ALA A 180 9.44 6.06 14.98
CA ALA A 180 10.74 6.72 15.05
C ALA A 180 11.82 5.83 15.67
N LYS A 181 11.46 5.08 16.71
CA LYS A 181 12.38 4.19 17.44
C LYS A 181 12.53 2.81 16.82
N ARG A 182 11.64 2.43 15.90
CA ARG A 182 11.60 1.09 15.28
C ARG A 182 11.52 -0.02 16.34
N ASP A 183 10.64 0.17 17.33
CA ASP A 183 10.41 -0.78 18.42
C ASP A 183 8.96 -0.70 18.92
N TRP A 184 8.49 -1.75 19.56
CA TRP A 184 7.16 -1.78 20.15
C TRP A 184 6.97 -0.67 21.21
N SER A 185 5.82 -0.02 21.19
CA SER A 185 5.44 0.99 22.18
C SER A 185 4.64 0.35 23.32
N GLU A 186 5.19 0.39 24.53
CA GLU A 186 4.48 -0.09 25.72
C GLU A 186 3.14 0.63 25.92
N ALA A 187 3.13 1.96 25.73
CA ALA A 187 1.90 2.75 25.89
C ALA A 187 0.80 2.33 24.93
N MET A 188 1.14 2.05 23.66
CA MET A 188 0.17 1.61 22.67
C MET A 188 -0.30 0.17 22.91
N LEU A 189 0.58 -0.71 23.35
CA LEU A 189 0.24 -2.08 23.73
C LEU A 189 -0.69 -2.11 24.95
N ASP A 190 -0.34 -1.36 26.01
CA ASP A 190 -1.14 -1.26 27.24
C ASP A 190 -2.56 -0.74 26.97
N ALA A 191 -2.69 0.20 26.04
CA ALA A 191 -4.00 0.73 25.63
C ALA A 191 -4.94 -0.35 25.06
N CYS A 192 -4.38 -1.43 24.52
CA CYS A 192 -5.13 -2.61 24.03
C CYS A 192 -5.09 -3.79 25.01
N HIS A 193 -4.58 -3.61 26.23
CA HIS A 193 -4.37 -4.67 27.21
C HIS A 193 -3.48 -5.82 26.69
N LEU A 194 -2.48 -5.47 25.91
CA LEU A 194 -1.46 -6.37 25.36
C LEU A 194 -0.09 -6.04 25.94
N THR A 195 0.83 -6.98 25.81
CA THR A 195 2.23 -6.83 26.20
C THR A 195 3.15 -7.27 25.06
N ARG A 196 4.43 -7.05 25.19
CA ARG A 196 5.45 -7.56 24.23
C ARG A 196 5.40 -9.07 24.05
N GLU A 197 4.94 -9.82 25.03
CA GLU A 197 4.81 -11.29 24.94
C GLU A 197 3.80 -11.72 23.87
N HIS A 198 2.80 -10.88 23.57
CA HIS A 198 1.83 -11.12 22.49
C HIS A 198 2.40 -10.81 21.10
N MET A 199 3.49 -10.04 21.05
CA MET A 199 4.06 -9.56 19.79
C MET A 199 5.17 -10.48 19.27
N PRO A 200 5.36 -10.56 17.93
CA PRO A 200 6.53 -11.21 17.34
C PRO A 200 7.81 -10.39 17.59
N ALA A 201 8.96 -11.03 17.46
CA ALA A 201 10.24 -10.33 17.42
C ALA A 201 10.34 -9.47 16.15
N LEU A 202 10.98 -8.31 16.28
CA LEU A 202 11.15 -7.34 15.19
C LEU A 202 12.48 -7.51 14.47
N PHE A 203 12.42 -7.41 13.14
CA PHE A 203 13.57 -7.50 12.25
C PHE A 203 13.48 -6.43 11.15
N GLU A 204 14.61 -6.09 10.55
CA GLU A 204 14.61 -5.36 9.30
C GLU A 204 14.21 -6.29 8.14
N GLY A 205 13.63 -5.75 7.07
CA GLY A 205 13.06 -6.57 5.99
C GLY A 205 14.03 -7.54 5.32
N CYS A 206 15.32 -7.19 5.28
CA CYS A 206 16.39 -8.01 4.72
C CYS A 206 17.13 -8.88 5.76
N GLU A 207 16.68 -8.93 7.01
CA GLU A 207 17.26 -9.82 8.02
C GLU A 207 16.65 -11.21 7.98
N VAL A 208 17.48 -12.23 8.19
CA VAL A 208 17.05 -13.62 8.32
C VAL A 208 16.32 -13.79 9.65
N THR A 209 15.10 -14.31 9.62
CA THR A 209 14.29 -14.55 10.83
C THR A 209 14.27 -16.00 11.26
N GLY A 210 14.59 -16.91 10.38
CA GLY A 210 14.60 -18.35 10.62
C GLY A 210 14.89 -19.12 9.34
N THR A 211 14.73 -20.43 9.44
CA THR A 211 14.98 -21.37 8.33
C THR A 211 13.73 -22.21 8.09
N LEU A 212 13.46 -22.58 6.85
CA LEU A 212 12.36 -23.48 6.53
C LEU A 212 12.45 -24.75 7.39
N LEU A 213 11.31 -25.15 7.96
CA LEU A 213 11.17 -26.43 8.63
C LEU A 213 11.49 -27.55 7.66
N PRO A 214 12.12 -28.66 8.13
CA PRO A 214 12.51 -29.78 7.25
C PRO A 214 11.34 -30.38 6.46
N ASP A 215 10.18 -30.51 7.08
CA ASP A 215 8.97 -31.05 6.45
C ASP A 215 8.41 -30.12 5.38
N VAL A 216 8.52 -28.80 5.57
CA VAL A 216 8.14 -27.80 4.55
C VAL A 216 9.11 -27.83 3.37
N ALA A 217 10.42 -27.89 3.65
CA ALA A 217 11.45 -27.98 2.62
C ALA A 217 11.28 -29.27 1.77
N GLU A 218 11.04 -30.40 2.42
CA GLU A 218 10.76 -31.67 1.74
C GLU A 218 9.49 -31.58 0.88
N ARG A 219 8.42 -31.03 1.45
CA ARG A 219 7.13 -30.82 0.77
C ARG A 219 7.22 -30.02 -0.52
N TRP A 220 8.17 -29.08 -0.59
CA TRP A 220 8.43 -28.21 -1.74
C TRP A 220 9.62 -28.68 -2.59
N ASN A 221 10.21 -29.82 -2.25
CA ASN A 221 11.38 -30.37 -2.92
C ASN A 221 12.52 -29.36 -3.11
N MET A 222 12.81 -28.64 -2.02
CA MET A 222 13.85 -27.61 -1.97
C MET A 222 14.70 -27.73 -0.70
N PRO A 223 15.89 -27.11 -0.62
CA PRO A 223 16.67 -27.10 0.61
C PRO A 223 15.98 -26.29 1.71
N ALA A 224 16.33 -26.58 2.97
CA ALA A 224 15.92 -25.79 4.10
C ALA A 224 16.67 -24.43 4.08
N VAL A 225 16.11 -23.47 3.38
CA VAL A 225 16.72 -22.15 3.15
C VAL A 225 16.34 -21.14 4.23
N PRO A 226 17.16 -20.08 4.43
CA PRO A 226 16.78 -18.94 5.23
C PRO A 226 15.52 -18.25 4.70
N VAL A 227 14.68 -17.77 5.63
CA VAL A 227 13.53 -16.93 5.37
C VAL A 227 13.79 -15.54 5.95
N VAL A 228 13.66 -14.51 5.14
CA VAL A 228 13.86 -13.11 5.59
C VAL A 228 12.57 -12.48 6.07
N ALA A 229 12.68 -11.40 6.81
CA ALA A 229 11.53 -10.73 7.41
C ALA A 229 10.53 -10.20 6.37
N GLY A 230 11.02 -9.71 5.24
CA GLY A 230 10.14 -9.22 4.17
C GLY A 230 9.58 -7.84 4.45
N GLY A 231 8.36 -7.58 4.03
CA GLY A 231 7.74 -6.27 4.20
C GLY A 231 6.24 -6.25 3.99
N GLY A 232 5.59 -5.20 4.46
CA GLY A 232 4.25 -4.85 4.02
C GLY A 232 4.24 -4.64 2.50
N ASP A 233 3.10 -4.84 1.87
CA ASP A 233 2.96 -4.86 0.41
C ASP A 233 3.53 -3.59 -0.27
N ASN A 234 3.23 -2.40 0.26
CA ASN A 234 3.72 -1.14 -0.32
C ASN A 234 5.24 -0.99 -0.18
N ALA A 235 5.80 -1.29 0.99
CA ALA A 235 7.24 -1.20 1.21
C ALA A 235 8.01 -2.24 0.38
N ALA A 236 7.52 -3.47 0.31
CA ALA A 236 8.08 -4.52 -0.54
C ALA A 236 7.98 -4.14 -2.02
N GLY A 237 6.83 -3.62 -2.46
CA GLY A 237 6.64 -3.11 -3.81
C GLY A 237 7.65 -2.04 -4.17
N ALA A 238 7.91 -1.10 -3.25
CA ALA A 238 8.92 -0.06 -3.43
C ALA A 238 10.34 -0.64 -3.58
N VAL A 239 10.71 -1.64 -2.77
CA VAL A 239 11.98 -2.37 -2.94
C VAL A 239 12.05 -3.02 -4.32
N GLY A 240 10.98 -3.65 -4.76
CA GLY A 240 10.88 -4.31 -6.06
C GLY A 240 11.19 -3.38 -7.24
N VAL A 241 10.82 -2.12 -7.15
CA VAL A 241 11.05 -1.11 -8.18
C VAL A 241 12.24 -0.18 -7.90
N GLY A 242 13.02 -0.47 -6.87
CA GLY A 242 14.24 0.29 -6.54
C GLY A 242 13.99 1.63 -5.83
N MET A 243 12.79 1.87 -5.27
CA MET A 243 12.45 3.08 -4.50
C MET A 243 12.92 2.95 -3.05
N VAL A 244 14.23 3.08 -2.83
CA VAL A 244 14.88 2.81 -1.55
C VAL A 244 15.77 3.94 -1.04
N GLU A 245 16.15 4.87 -1.89
CA GLU A 245 16.99 6.00 -1.51
C GLU A 245 16.15 7.17 -1.02
N ALA A 246 16.67 7.89 -0.03
CA ALA A 246 16.01 9.10 0.49
C ALA A 246 15.78 10.12 -0.63
N GLY A 247 14.58 10.67 -0.71
CA GLY A 247 14.16 11.58 -1.77
C GLY A 247 13.60 10.89 -3.01
N ALA A 248 13.70 9.57 -3.14
CA ALA A 248 12.99 8.84 -4.18
C ALA A 248 11.48 8.87 -3.93
N ALA A 249 10.70 9.04 -4.98
CA ALA A 249 9.25 9.07 -4.90
C ALA A 249 8.62 8.33 -6.09
N MET A 250 7.44 7.78 -5.86
CA MET A 250 6.69 6.97 -6.81
C MET A 250 5.21 7.31 -6.73
N LEU A 251 4.56 7.44 -7.89
CA LEU A 251 3.12 7.51 -8.02
C LEU A 251 2.62 6.25 -8.72
N SER A 252 1.87 5.43 -8.01
CA SER A 252 1.21 4.25 -8.57
C SER A 252 -0.24 4.59 -8.89
N LEU A 253 -0.60 4.51 -10.18
CA LEU A 253 -1.96 4.76 -10.67
C LEU A 253 -2.64 3.44 -11.03
N GLY A 254 -3.52 3.01 -10.15
CA GLY A 254 -4.44 1.90 -10.34
C GLY A 254 -5.88 2.35 -10.12
N THR A 255 -6.75 1.44 -9.69
CA THR A 255 -8.11 1.77 -9.21
C THR A 255 -8.06 2.91 -8.21
N SER A 256 -7.15 2.80 -7.23
CA SER A 256 -6.73 3.87 -6.31
C SER A 256 -5.40 4.48 -6.76
N GLY A 257 -5.02 5.62 -6.17
CA GLY A 257 -3.72 6.26 -6.39
C GLY A 257 -2.92 6.26 -5.10
N VAL A 258 -1.65 5.86 -5.17
CA VAL A 258 -0.74 5.87 -4.04
C VAL A 258 0.52 6.65 -4.40
N TYR A 259 0.77 7.72 -3.66
CA TYR A 259 2.03 8.45 -3.70
C TYR A 259 2.91 8.01 -2.54
N PHE A 260 4.10 7.52 -2.85
CA PHE A 260 5.04 6.94 -1.90
C PHE A 260 6.36 7.72 -1.98
N ALA A 261 6.86 8.21 -0.87
CA ALA A 261 8.11 8.96 -0.81
C ALA A 261 9.01 8.46 0.31
N VAL A 262 10.29 8.22 -0.02
CA VAL A 262 11.30 7.67 0.89
C VAL A 262 11.99 8.79 1.65
N SER A 263 12.20 8.61 2.96
CA SER A 263 12.98 9.49 3.81
C SER A 263 14.07 8.74 4.58
N ASP A 264 15.12 9.44 4.96
CA ASP A 264 16.23 8.95 5.79
C ASP A 264 16.02 9.22 7.29
N GLY A 265 14.86 9.72 7.67
CA GLY A 265 14.44 9.99 9.03
C GLY A 265 12.94 9.92 9.19
N TYR A 266 12.50 9.73 10.43
CA TYR A 266 11.10 9.73 10.77
C TYR A 266 10.46 11.09 10.48
N ARG A 267 9.35 11.08 9.76
CA ARG A 267 8.50 12.23 9.43
C ARG A 267 7.04 11.81 9.52
N SER A 268 6.15 12.74 9.83
CA SER A 268 4.72 12.45 9.88
C SER A 268 3.86 13.67 9.62
N ASN A 269 2.65 13.45 9.14
CA ASN A 269 1.59 14.45 9.02
C ASN A 269 0.23 13.75 9.20
N PRO A 270 -0.06 13.27 10.44
CA PRO A 270 -1.28 12.51 10.71
C PRO A 270 -2.55 13.35 10.54
N GLU A 271 -2.47 14.66 10.75
CA GLU A 271 -3.63 15.57 10.60
C GLU A 271 -4.18 15.60 9.16
N SER A 272 -3.33 15.35 8.18
CA SER A 272 -3.72 15.23 6.77
C SER A 272 -3.88 13.78 6.32
N ALA A 273 -3.99 12.82 7.26
CA ALA A 273 -4.13 11.39 6.98
C ALA A 273 -2.99 10.83 6.10
N VAL A 274 -1.79 11.39 6.20
CA VAL A 274 -0.59 10.84 5.59
C VAL A 274 -0.15 9.62 6.39
N HIS A 275 0.11 8.51 5.72
CA HIS A 275 0.69 7.34 6.37
C HIS A 275 2.20 7.52 6.53
N SER A 276 2.70 7.24 7.74
CA SER A 276 4.12 7.28 8.07
C SER A 276 4.54 5.91 8.61
N PHE A 277 5.42 5.22 7.88
CA PHE A 277 5.87 3.87 8.23
C PHE A 277 7.39 3.75 8.12
N CYS A 278 7.96 2.77 8.80
CA CYS A 278 9.30 2.30 8.48
C CYS A 278 9.32 1.72 7.07
N HIS A 279 10.41 1.92 6.33
CA HIS A 279 10.65 1.19 5.09
C HIS A 279 11.09 -0.25 5.41
N ALA A 280 11.09 -1.13 4.41
CA ALA A 280 11.57 -2.51 4.55
C ALA A 280 13.10 -2.63 4.65
N LEU A 281 13.83 -1.53 4.58
CA LEU A 281 15.28 -1.46 4.71
C LEU A 281 15.72 -0.65 5.93
N PRO A 282 16.86 -1.01 6.56
CA PRO A 282 17.37 -0.33 7.76
C PRO A 282 17.56 1.18 7.54
N GLY A 283 17.23 1.98 8.56
CA GLY A 283 17.48 3.42 8.55
C GLY A 283 16.69 4.21 7.52
N LYS A 284 15.63 3.63 6.96
CA LYS A 284 14.74 4.27 6.01
C LYS A 284 13.30 4.24 6.51
N TRP A 285 12.58 5.30 6.18
CA TRP A 285 11.14 5.46 6.40
C TRP A 285 10.46 5.85 5.09
N HIS A 286 9.15 5.82 5.07
CA HIS A 286 8.38 6.35 3.94
C HIS A 286 7.10 7.02 4.39
N LEU A 287 6.65 7.95 3.56
CA LEU A 287 5.34 8.57 3.67
C LEU A 287 4.48 8.14 2.50
N MET A 288 3.19 7.98 2.72
CA MET A 288 2.22 7.73 1.66
C MET A 288 1.02 8.65 1.76
N SER A 289 0.59 9.17 0.61
CA SER A 289 -0.78 9.63 0.45
C SER A 289 -1.58 8.59 -0.34
N VAL A 290 -2.82 8.36 0.06
CA VAL A 290 -3.70 7.39 -0.55
C VAL A 290 -4.97 8.06 -1.03
N MET A 291 -5.21 8.00 -2.34
CA MET A 291 -6.41 8.43 -3.00
C MET A 291 -7.27 7.20 -3.32
N LEU A 292 -8.53 7.16 -2.86
CA LEU A 292 -9.36 5.96 -2.95
C LEU A 292 -9.90 5.71 -4.36
N SER A 293 -10.17 6.76 -5.14
CA SER A 293 -10.70 6.66 -6.50
C SER A 293 -9.83 7.46 -7.46
N ALA A 294 -8.91 6.80 -8.14
CA ALA A 294 -7.99 7.41 -9.13
C ALA A 294 -8.36 6.98 -10.55
N ALA A 295 -7.66 6.01 -11.15
CA ALA A 295 -8.01 5.57 -12.50
C ALA A 295 -9.41 4.95 -12.61
N SER A 296 -9.96 4.44 -11.51
CA SER A 296 -11.37 3.98 -11.47
C SER A 296 -12.38 5.08 -11.85
N CYS A 297 -12.05 6.35 -11.60
CA CYS A 297 -12.87 7.47 -12.04
C CYS A 297 -13.00 7.54 -13.58
N LEU A 298 -11.95 7.14 -14.30
CA LEU A 298 -11.95 7.14 -15.76
C LEU A 298 -12.89 6.07 -16.32
N ASP A 299 -12.85 4.86 -15.79
CA ASP A 299 -13.78 3.78 -16.15
C ASP A 299 -15.22 4.14 -15.83
N TRP A 300 -15.45 4.73 -14.67
CA TRP A 300 -16.77 5.22 -14.26
C TRP A 300 -17.26 6.33 -15.19
N ALA A 301 -16.42 7.32 -15.52
CA ALA A 301 -16.77 8.41 -16.39
C ALA A 301 -17.05 7.96 -17.84
N ALA A 302 -16.28 6.99 -18.35
CA ALA A 302 -16.55 6.41 -19.68
C ALA A 302 -17.95 5.79 -19.73
N LYS A 303 -18.35 5.02 -18.72
CA LYS A 303 -19.70 4.46 -18.60
C LYS A 303 -20.76 5.55 -18.48
N LEU A 304 -20.53 6.55 -17.64
CA LEU A 304 -21.47 7.67 -17.41
C LEU A 304 -21.73 8.46 -18.68
N THR A 305 -20.69 8.70 -19.49
CA THR A 305 -20.78 9.50 -20.73
C THR A 305 -21.12 8.69 -21.97
N GLY A 306 -21.31 7.36 -21.82
CA GLY A 306 -21.63 6.46 -22.93
C GLY A 306 -20.46 6.22 -23.88
N MET A 307 -19.23 6.46 -23.45
CA MET A 307 -18.02 6.17 -24.21
C MET A 307 -17.65 4.70 -24.14
N ALA A 308 -17.03 4.19 -25.21
CA ALA A 308 -16.74 2.76 -25.33
C ALA A 308 -15.75 2.26 -24.28
N ASP A 309 -14.73 3.07 -23.95
CA ASP A 309 -13.64 2.73 -23.06
C ASP A 309 -12.88 3.98 -22.56
N VAL A 310 -11.87 3.78 -21.73
CA VAL A 310 -11.01 4.86 -21.21
C VAL A 310 -10.20 5.54 -22.32
N PRO A 311 -9.63 4.86 -23.31
CA PRO A 311 -9.00 5.54 -24.46
C PRO A 311 -9.92 6.51 -25.19
N ALA A 312 -11.19 6.14 -25.42
CA ALA A 312 -12.18 7.02 -26.02
C ALA A 312 -12.48 8.24 -25.14
N LEU A 313 -12.59 8.05 -23.82
CA LEU A 313 -12.76 9.13 -22.83
C LEU A 313 -11.60 10.13 -22.92
N ILE A 314 -10.38 9.66 -22.91
CA ILE A 314 -9.17 10.50 -22.97
C ILE A 314 -9.09 11.24 -24.30
N SER A 315 -9.41 10.57 -25.40
CA SER A 315 -9.45 11.20 -26.73
C SER A 315 -10.48 12.34 -26.79
N ALA A 316 -11.65 12.15 -26.20
CA ALA A 316 -12.68 13.19 -26.10
C ALA A 316 -12.20 14.36 -25.22
N ALA A 317 -11.60 14.07 -24.07
CA ALA A 317 -11.04 15.09 -23.17
C ALA A 317 -9.97 15.94 -23.86
N GLN A 318 -9.14 15.33 -24.72
CA GLN A 318 -8.10 16.02 -25.47
C GLN A 318 -8.66 17.01 -26.51
N GLN A 319 -9.88 16.79 -26.97
CA GLN A 319 -10.56 17.69 -27.92
C GLN A 319 -11.32 18.84 -27.24
N ALA A 320 -11.52 18.77 -25.91
CA ALA A 320 -12.17 19.84 -25.16
C ALA A 320 -11.25 21.07 -25.05
N ASP A 321 -11.85 22.28 -25.16
CA ASP A 321 -11.09 23.53 -25.06
C ASP A 321 -10.59 23.79 -23.65
N ASP A 322 -9.28 23.95 -23.50
CA ASP A 322 -8.59 24.24 -22.25
C ASP A 322 -8.95 25.60 -21.65
N ALA A 323 -9.09 26.61 -22.50
CA ALA A 323 -9.17 28.00 -22.06
C ALA A 323 -10.54 28.37 -21.50
N ALA A 324 -11.58 27.62 -21.87
CA ALA A 324 -12.98 27.93 -21.57
C ALA A 324 -13.62 26.98 -20.53
N SER A 325 -12.87 26.02 -19.99
CA SER A 325 -13.46 25.03 -19.06
C SER A 325 -13.92 25.69 -17.76
N THR A 326 -15.22 25.63 -17.48
CA THR A 326 -15.85 26.06 -16.23
C THR A 326 -16.34 24.88 -15.40
N VAL A 327 -15.92 23.65 -15.75
CA VAL A 327 -16.33 22.43 -15.06
C VAL A 327 -15.21 21.91 -14.21
N TRP A 328 -15.55 21.57 -12.96
CA TRP A 328 -14.68 20.87 -12.03
C TRP A 328 -15.32 19.56 -11.63
N PHE A 329 -14.49 18.59 -11.27
CA PHE A 329 -14.92 17.30 -10.76
C PHE A 329 -14.21 17.00 -9.43
N LEU A 330 -14.98 16.73 -8.37
CA LEU A 330 -14.46 16.15 -7.12
C LEU A 330 -14.50 14.62 -7.25
N PRO A 331 -13.34 13.93 -7.24
CA PRO A 331 -13.27 12.50 -7.56
C PRO A 331 -13.58 11.58 -6.38
N TYR A 332 -14.28 12.04 -5.37
CA TYR A 332 -14.46 11.35 -4.09
C TYR A 332 -15.61 10.33 -4.13
N LEU A 333 -15.63 9.47 -5.15
CA LEU A 333 -16.69 8.50 -5.39
C LEU A 333 -16.84 7.45 -4.29
N SER A 334 -15.77 7.18 -3.54
CA SER A 334 -15.73 6.20 -2.44
C SER A 334 -15.32 6.84 -1.10
N GLY A 335 -15.64 8.12 -0.90
CA GLY A 335 -15.02 8.90 0.15
C GLY A 335 -13.57 9.26 -0.20
N GLU A 336 -12.82 9.83 0.74
CA GLU A 336 -11.41 10.12 0.53
C GLU A 336 -10.59 9.98 1.81
N ARG A 337 -9.36 9.46 1.66
CA ARG A 337 -8.39 9.36 2.74
C ARG A 337 -7.52 10.60 2.79
N THR A 338 -6.41 10.64 2.09
CA THR A 338 -5.50 11.79 2.10
C THR A 338 -5.96 12.87 1.10
N PRO A 339 -6.03 14.16 1.50
CA PRO A 339 -5.72 14.72 2.81
C PRO A 339 -6.92 14.85 3.76
N HIS A 340 -8.09 14.40 3.38
CA HIS A 340 -9.37 14.76 4.02
C HIS A 340 -9.80 13.84 5.16
N ASN A 341 -9.44 12.56 5.10
CA ASN A 341 -9.95 11.51 5.99
C ASN A 341 -11.49 11.61 6.16
N ASN A 342 -12.20 11.73 5.05
CA ASN A 342 -13.64 11.86 5.02
C ASN A 342 -14.28 10.70 4.24
N PRO A 343 -14.79 9.66 4.93
CA PRO A 343 -15.44 8.53 4.28
C PRO A 343 -16.80 8.91 3.66
N GLU A 344 -17.38 10.03 4.07
CA GLU A 344 -18.67 10.53 3.55
C GLU A 344 -18.52 11.47 2.36
N ALA A 345 -17.31 11.82 1.96
CA ALA A 345 -17.07 12.63 0.76
C ALA A 345 -17.69 11.95 -0.48
N LYS A 346 -18.20 12.76 -1.39
CA LYS A 346 -18.91 12.31 -2.60
C LYS A 346 -18.32 12.96 -3.85
N GLY A 347 -18.50 12.29 -4.99
CA GLY A 347 -18.20 12.86 -6.29
C GLY A 347 -19.16 13.99 -6.66
N VAL A 348 -18.64 15.06 -7.27
CA VAL A 348 -19.41 16.23 -7.67
C VAL A 348 -18.89 16.78 -8.99
N PHE A 349 -19.79 17.06 -9.93
CA PHE A 349 -19.51 17.96 -11.04
C PHE A 349 -20.06 19.35 -10.69
N PHE A 350 -19.21 20.37 -10.83
CA PHE A 350 -19.54 21.75 -10.54
C PHE A 350 -19.31 22.63 -11.78
N GLY A 351 -20.21 23.58 -12.03
CA GLY A 351 -20.04 24.59 -13.08
C GLY A 351 -20.63 24.22 -14.45
N LEU A 352 -21.51 23.20 -14.52
CA LEU A 352 -22.14 22.78 -15.76
C LEU A 352 -23.09 23.84 -16.33
N THR A 353 -23.08 23.99 -17.65
CA THR A 353 -24.03 24.79 -18.43
C THR A 353 -24.54 23.96 -19.61
N HIS A 354 -25.50 24.50 -20.37
CA HIS A 354 -26.03 23.85 -21.58
C HIS A 354 -24.97 23.63 -22.69
N GLN A 355 -23.81 24.27 -22.59
CA GLN A 355 -22.77 24.16 -23.58
C GLN A 355 -21.83 22.96 -23.33
N HIS A 356 -21.90 22.33 -22.15
CA HIS A 356 -21.05 21.26 -21.77
C HIS A 356 -21.60 19.90 -22.16
N GLY A 357 -20.76 19.07 -22.75
CA GLY A 357 -21.07 17.72 -23.17
C GLY A 357 -20.08 16.69 -22.58
N PRO A 358 -20.10 15.47 -23.14
CA PRO A 358 -19.22 14.38 -22.65
C PRO A 358 -17.73 14.72 -22.67
N ALA A 359 -17.24 15.51 -23.62
CA ALA A 359 -15.83 15.88 -23.74
C ALA A 359 -15.38 16.76 -22.56
N GLU A 360 -16.18 17.75 -22.17
CA GLU A 360 -15.89 18.62 -21.05
C GLU A 360 -15.97 17.87 -19.72
N LEU A 361 -16.93 16.93 -19.57
CA LEU A 361 -17.01 16.05 -18.41
C LEU A 361 -15.78 15.14 -18.32
N ALA A 362 -15.35 14.55 -19.43
CA ALA A 362 -14.17 13.70 -19.50
C ALA A 362 -12.91 14.47 -19.05
N ARG A 363 -12.75 15.69 -19.56
CA ARG A 363 -11.63 16.55 -19.18
C ARG A 363 -11.67 16.93 -17.70
N ALA A 364 -12.83 17.30 -17.18
CA ALA A 364 -13.00 17.63 -15.77
C ALA A 364 -12.63 16.45 -14.86
N VAL A 365 -12.91 15.21 -15.27
CA VAL A 365 -12.52 14.01 -14.53
C VAL A 365 -11.01 13.84 -14.51
N LEU A 366 -10.32 13.96 -15.66
CA LEU A 366 -8.85 13.86 -15.71
C LEU A 366 -8.19 14.93 -14.85
N GLU A 367 -8.66 16.17 -14.91
CA GLU A 367 -8.16 17.27 -14.10
C GLU A 367 -8.45 17.05 -12.62
N GLY A 368 -9.67 16.65 -12.25
CA GLY A 368 -10.09 16.46 -10.86
C GLY A 368 -9.30 15.36 -10.15
N VAL A 369 -9.03 14.25 -10.81
CA VAL A 369 -8.13 13.21 -10.29
C VAL A 369 -6.72 13.78 -10.11
N GLY A 370 -6.23 14.54 -11.07
CA GLY A 370 -4.93 15.21 -10.98
C GLY A 370 -4.83 16.18 -9.80
N TYR A 371 -5.86 16.99 -9.57
CA TYR A 371 -5.89 17.93 -8.42
C TYR A 371 -5.88 17.19 -7.07
N ALA A 372 -6.66 16.13 -6.94
CA ALA A 372 -6.69 15.33 -5.73
C ALA A 372 -5.34 14.63 -5.45
N LEU A 373 -4.70 14.09 -6.50
CA LEU A 373 -3.36 13.52 -6.39
C LEU A 373 -2.34 14.57 -5.95
N ALA A 374 -2.38 15.76 -6.55
CA ALA A 374 -1.48 16.86 -6.20
C ALA A 374 -1.71 17.35 -4.76
N ASP A 375 -2.95 17.38 -4.26
CA ASP A 375 -3.25 17.68 -2.85
C ASP A 375 -2.61 16.66 -1.91
N GLY A 376 -2.66 15.36 -2.28
CA GLY A 376 -2.00 14.31 -1.53
C GLY A 376 -0.47 14.42 -1.56
N MET A 377 0.12 14.82 -2.70
CA MET A 377 1.57 15.05 -2.80
C MET A 377 2.01 16.23 -1.92
N ASP A 378 1.26 17.34 -1.94
CA ASP A 378 1.61 18.54 -1.18
C ASP A 378 1.73 18.25 0.32
N VAL A 379 0.77 17.52 0.91
CA VAL A 379 0.79 17.21 2.36
C VAL A 379 1.91 16.23 2.73
N VAL A 380 2.42 15.44 1.79
CA VAL A 380 3.64 14.66 1.95
C VAL A 380 4.87 15.55 1.86
N HIS A 381 4.91 16.47 0.89
CA HIS A 381 6.02 17.41 0.72
C HIS A 381 6.15 18.41 1.88
N ASP A 382 5.04 18.75 2.52
CA ASP A 382 5.02 19.59 3.74
C ASP A 382 5.80 18.98 4.90
N CYS A 383 6.05 17.66 4.87
CA CYS A 383 6.95 16.99 5.79
C CYS A 383 8.44 17.23 5.49
N GLY A 384 8.76 18.08 4.51
CA GLY A 384 10.14 18.42 4.12
C GLY A 384 10.75 17.49 3.08
N LEU A 385 9.95 16.69 2.37
CA LEU A 385 10.40 15.88 1.24
C LEU A 385 10.17 16.64 -0.07
N LYS A 386 11.22 16.71 -0.91
CA LYS A 386 11.17 17.38 -2.22
C LYS A 386 11.86 16.48 -3.25
N PRO A 387 11.15 15.57 -3.90
CA PRO A 387 11.74 14.71 -4.91
C PRO A 387 12.12 15.53 -6.14
N ALA A 388 13.23 15.17 -6.79
CA ALA A 388 13.64 15.78 -8.06
C ALA A 388 12.75 15.33 -9.22
N SER A 389 12.30 14.09 -9.19
CA SER A 389 11.30 13.53 -10.09
C SER A 389 10.48 12.45 -9.38
N VAL A 390 9.35 12.11 -9.95
CA VAL A 390 8.46 11.06 -9.42
C VAL A 390 8.36 9.94 -10.44
N THR A 391 8.68 8.72 -10.02
CA THR A 391 8.47 7.52 -10.86
C THR A 391 6.97 7.25 -10.97
N LEU A 392 6.46 7.20 -12.19
CA LEU A 392 5.06 6.92 -12.49
C LEU A 392 4.92 5.49 -13.00
N ILE A 393 4.09 4.70 -12.32
CA ILE A 393 3.79 3.31 -12.66
C ILE A 393 2.29 3.02 -12.56
N GLY A 394 1.89 1.84 -13.01
CA GLY A 394 0.52 1.33 -12.87
C GLY A 394 -0.29 1.41 -14.16
N GLY A 395 -1.32 0.57 -14.21
CA GLY A 395 -2.17 0.40 -15.40
C GLY A 395 -2.97 1.64 -15.82
N GLY A 396 -3.20 2.59 -14.89
CA GLY A 396 -3.86 3.86 -15.17
C GLY A 396 -2.98 4.88 -15.90
N ALA A 397 -1.66 4.68 -15.91
CA ALA A 397 -0.69 5.63 -16.47
C ALA A 397 -0.38 5.41 -17.96
N ARG A 398 -1.29 4.81 -18.72
CA ARG A 398 -1.03 4.44 -20.13
C ARG A 398 -1.04 5.63 -21.10
N SER A 399 -1.83 6.66 -20.82
CA SER A 399 -2.00 7.81 -21.73
C SER A 399 -0.87 8.84 -21.57
N PRO A 400 -0.08 9.11 -22.62
CA PRO A 400 0.92 10.18 -22.59
C PRO A 400 0.30 11.57 -22.35
N TYR A 401 -0.89 11.80 -22.88
CA TYR A 401 -1.64 13.04 -22.66
C TYR A 401 -1.97 13.26 -21.18
N TRP A 402 -2.52 12.24 -20.51
CA TRP A 402 -2.84 12.36 -19.09
C TRP A 402 -1.58 12.45 -18.21
N ARG A 403 -0.53 11.71 -18.55
CA ARG A 403 0.77 11.82 -17.83
C ARG A 403 1.33 13.23 -17.88
N GLN A 404 1.28 13.89 -19.05
CA GLN A 404 1.73 15.28 -19.18
C GLN A 404 0.82 16.22 -18.37
N MET A 405 -0.50 16.04 -18.41
CA MET A 405 -1.44 16.81 -17.58
C MET A 405 -1.13 16.67 -16.09
N LEU A 406 -0.85 15.46 -15.62
CA LEU A 406 -0.47 15.22 -14.21
C LEU A 406 0.85 15.91 -13.84
N ALA A 407 1.83 15.91 -14.73
CA ALA A 407 3.09 16.68 -14.55
C ALA A 407 2.81 18.19 -14.46
N ASP A 408 1.99 18.71 -15.34
CA ASP A 408 1.62 20.14 -15.38
C ASP A 408 0.83 20.54 -14.13
N ILE A 409 -0.10 19.71 -13.67
CA ILE A 409 -0.89 19.94 -12.43
C ILE A 409 0.00 19.91 -11.20
N SER A 410 0.85 18.92 -11.06
CA SER A 410 1.70 18.75 -9.87
C SER A 410 2.89 19.70 -9.85
N GLY A 411 3.33 20.19 -11.00
CA GLY A 411 4.57 20.95 -11.15
C GLY A 411 5.83 20.10 -10.95
N LEU A 412 5.72 18.78 -11.06
CA LEU A 412 6.81 17.83 -10.87
C LEU A 412 7.12 17.09 -12.17
N GLN A 413 8.39 16.79 -12.39
CA GLN A 413 8.77 15.85 -13.45
C GLN A 413 8.25 14.46 -13.10
N LEU A 414 7.49 13.84 -14.02
CA LEU A 414 7.01 12.48 -13.91
C LEU A 414 7.75 11.58 -14.89
N ASP A 415 8.42 10.58 -14.36
CA ASP A 415 9.19 9.60 -15.13
C ASP A 415 8.37 8.32 -15.28
N PHE A 416 7.74 8.14 -16.44
CA PHE A 416 7.02 6.91 -16.75
C PHE A 416 8.01 5.77 -16.99
N ARG A 417 7.92 4.74 -16.15
CA ARG A 417 8.81 3.58 -16.15
C ARG A 417 8.04 2.29 -16.30
N THR A 418 8.66 1.30 -16.91
CA THR A 418 8.09 -0.04 -17.14
C THR A 418 8.94 -1.11 -16.45
N GLY A 419 8.36 -2.29 -16.26
CA GLY A 419 9.01 -3.42 -15.60
C GLY A 419 8.65 -3.60 -14.11
N GLY A 420 7.71 -2.82 -13.59
CA GLY A 420 7.23 -2.91 -12.21
C GLY A 420 6.01 -3.83 -11.98
N ASP A 421 5.62 -4.62 -12.97
CA ASP A 421 4.35 -5.34 -12.96
C ASP A 421 4.29 -6.55 -11.99
N VAL A 422 5.43 -6.95 -11.43
CA VAL A 422 5.49 -8.13 -10.54
C VAL A 422 5.15 -7.79 -9.08
N GLY A 423 5.14 -6.51 -8.75
CA GLY A 423 4.66 -6.00 -7.46
C GLY A 423 5.45 -6.44 -6.23
N PRO A 424 4.77 -6.63 -5.07
CA PRO A 424 5.43 -6.91 -3.79
C PRO A 424 6.19 -8.24 -3.74
N ALA A 425 5.80 -9.24 -4.54
CA ALA A 425 6.52 -10.51 -4.62
C ALA A 425 7.96 -10.32 -5.11
N LEU A 426 8.18 -9.43 -6.09
CA LEU A 426 9.52 -9.07 -6.55
C LEU A 426 10.33 -8.42 -5.43
N GLY A 427 9.74 -7.50 -4.69
CA GLY A 427 10.37 -6.86 -3.54
C GLY A 427 10.76 -7.86 -2.45
N ALA A 428 9.89 -8.80 -2.15
CA ALA A 428 10.16 -9.88 -1.20
C ALA A 428 11.36 -10.75 -1.64
N ALA A 429 11.41 -11.15 -2.92
CA ALA A 429 12.54 -11.89 -3.48
C ALA A 429 13.85 -11.08 -3.44
N ARG A 430 13.79 -9.77 -3.72
CA ARG A 430 14.95 -8.87 -3.65
C ARG A 430 15.44 -8.66 -2.22
N LEU A 431 14.57 -8.60 -1.22
CA LEU A 431 14.96 -8.58 0.18
C LEU A 431 15.73 -9.86 0.57
N ALA A 432 15.28 -11.02 0.09
CA ALA A 432 16.01 -12.27 0.25
C ALA A 432 17.39 -12.25 -0.45
N GLN A 433 17.44 -11.69 -1.67
CA GLN A 433 18.70 -11.51 -2.39
C GLN A 433 19.66 -10.56 -1.66
N ILE A 434 19.18 -9.46 -1.11
CA ILE A 434 19.99 -8.53 -0.31
C ILE A 434 20.59 -9.25 0.90
N ALA A 435 19.78 -10.02 1.62
CA ALA A 435 20.26 -10.77 2.80
C ALA A 435 21.42 -11.74 2.48
N MET A 436 21.37 -12.36 1.30
CA MET A 436 22.40 -13.31 0.85
C MET A 436 23.61 -12.63 0.19
N ASN A 437 23.58 -11.33 -0.01
CA ASN A 437 24.65 -10.57 -0.65
C ASN A 437 24.99 -9.28 0.13
N PRO A 438 25.36 -9.39 1.42
CA PRO A 438 25.53 -8.21 2.29
C PRO A 438 26.65 -7.26 1.84
N ASP A 439 27.61 -7.76 1.07
CA ASP A 439 28.75 -6.98 0.58
C ASP A 439 28.49 -6.26 -0.75
N LYS A 440 27.34 -6.50 -1.39
CA LYS A 440 26.99 -5.85 -2.64
C LYS A 440 26.20 -4.57 -2.39
N PRO A 441 26.49 -3.47 -3.11
CA PRO A 441 25.72 -2.24 -2.97
C PRO A 441 24.29 -2.44 -3.49
N LEU A 442 23.32 -1.75 -2.87
CA LEU A 442 21.90 -1.84 -3.27
C LEU A 442 21.67 -1.48 -4.73
N SER A 443 22.42 -0.51 -5.26
CA SER A 443 22.33 -0.11 -6.68
C SER A 443 22.64 -1.24 -7.66
N GLN A 444 23.42 -2.23 -7.24
CA GLN A 444 23.71 -3.42 -8.04
C GLN A 444 22.61 -4.48 -7.94
N LEU A 445 21.99 -4.60 -6.78
CA LEU A 445 20.95 -5.61 -6.50
C LEU A 445 19.54 -5.12 -6.90
N LEU A 446 19.34 -3.80 -6.89
CA LEU A 446 18.06 -3.15 -7.16
C LEU A 446 18.20 -2.20 -8.37
N PRO A 447 18.22 -2.71 -9.59
CA PRO A 447 18.26 -1.87 -10.77
C PRO A 447 17.00 -1.03 -10.86
N GLN A 448 17.16 0.21 -11.34
CA GLN A 448 16.00 1.05 -11.62
C GLN A 448 15.20 0.49 -12.79
N LEU A 449 13.90 0.71 -12.77
CA LEU A 449 13.01 0.39 -13.89
C LEU A 449 13.41 1.16 -15.15
N THR A 450 13.12 0.59 -16.31
CA THR A 450 13.38 1.24 -17.60
C THR A 450 12.57 2.53 -17.74
N LEU A 451 13.26 3.64 -18.01
CA LEU A 451 12.62 4.92 -18.33
C LEU A 451 12.10 4.88 -19.78
N GLU A 452 10.78 4.96 -19.93
CA GLU A 452 10.12 5.04 -21.23
C GLU A 452 9.97 6.49 -21.69
N GLN A 453 9.50 7.36 -20.78
CA GLN A 453 9.26 8.76 -21.10
C GLN A 453 9.30 9.63 -19.84
N ALA A 454 10.02 10.75 -19.91
CA ALA A 454 9.98 11.80 -18.91
C ALA A 454 8.98 12.90 -19.33
N HIS A 455 8.13 13.30 -18.40
CA HIS A 455 7.18 14.39 -18.58
C HIS A 455 7.60 15.57 -17.70
N VAL A 456 8.15 16.60 -18.33
CA VAL A 456 8.55 17.82 -17.64
C VAL A 456 7.35 18.77 -17.62
N PRO A 457 7.01 19.40 -16.48
CA PRO A 457 5.88 20.31 -16.40
C PRO A 457 6.11 21.56 -17.28
N ASP A 458 5.07 21.96 -18.01
CA ASP A 458 5.02 23.25 -18.68
C ASP A 458 4.65 24.33 -17.66
N ALA A 459 5.47 25.37 -17.55
CA ALA A 459 5.30 26.41 -16.51
C ALA A 459 4.01 27.21 -16.67
N ALA A 460 3.58 27.49 -17.92
CA ALA A 460 2.34 28.23 -18.16
C ALA A 460 1.11 27.36 -17.88
N ALA A 461 1.14 26.08 -18.26
CA ALA A 461 0.10 25.12 -17.93
C ALA A 461 0.00 24.92 -16.42
N HIS A 462 1.13 24.77 -15.74
CA HIS A 462 1.17 24.63 -14.28
C HIS A 462 0.50 25.83 -13.56
N ALA A 463 0.81 27.05 -13.98
CA ALA A 463 0.20 28.25 -13.40
C ALA A 463 -1.33 28.25 -13.58
N ARG A 464 -1.83 27.91 -14.78
CA ARG A 464 -3.28 27.79 -15.02
C ARG A 464 -3.94 26.72 -14.15
N TYR A 465 -3.33 25.54 -14.03
CA TYR A 465 -3.85 24.48 -13.18
C TYR A 465 -3.79 24.83 -11.70
N ALA A 466 -2.79 25.57 -11.25
CA ALA A 466 -2.71 26.03 -9.86
C ALA A 466 -3.90 26.93 -9.50
N GLU A 467 -4.28 27.87 -10.35
CA GLU A 467 -5.48 28.70 -10.15
C GLU A 467 -6.78 27.88 -10.12
N ARG A 468 -6.90 26.94 -11.06
CA ARG A 468 -8.08 26.05 -11.12
C ARG A 468 -8.16 25.12 -9.89
N ARG A 469 -7.02 24.64 -9.41
CA ARG A 469 -6.94 23.79 -8.23
C ARG A 469 -7.38 24.52 -6.95
N GLU A 470 -7.12 25.82 -6.85
CA GLU A 470 -7.64 26.62 -5.73
C GLU A 470 -9.19 26.69 -5.75
N VAL A 471 -9.81 26.76 -6.92
CA VAL A 471 -11.27 26.67 -7.04
C VAL A 471 -11.75 25.27 -6.67
N PHE A 472 -11.07 24.22 -7.12
CA PHE A 472 -11.35 22.83 -6.76
C PHE A 472 -11.40 22.63 -5.23
N ARG A 473 -10.39 23.14 -4.51
CA ARG A 473 -10.33 23.10 -3.04
C ARG A 473 -11.50 23.86 -2.38
N LYS A 474 -11.81 25.04 -2.89
CA LYS A 474 -12.95 25.85 -2.40
C LYS A 474 -14.29 25.14 -2.59
N ILE A 475 -14.51 24.47 -3.73
CA ILE A 475 -15.73 23.69 -3.99
C ILE A 475 -15.90 22.61 -2.90
N TYR A 476 -14.84 21.83 -2.60
CA TYR A 476 -14.90 20.82 -1.55
C TYR A 476 -15.24 21.44 -0.19
N GLN A 477 -14.56 22.51 0.20
CA GLN A 477 -14.79 23.18 1.48
C GLN A 477 -16.21 23.71 1.63
N GLN A 478 -16.79 24.26 0.56
CA GLN A 478 -18.17 24.79 0.58
C GLN A 478 -19.21 23.67 0.63
N LEU A 479 -18.91 22.50 0.08
CA LEU A 479 -19.81 21.35 0.07
C LEU A 479 -19.61 20.43 1.29
N LEU A 480 -18.54 20.61 2.06
CA LEU A 480 -18.21 19.77 3.21
C LEU A 480 -19.37 19.60 4.21
N PRO A 481 -20.16 20.64 4.55
CA PRO A 481 -21.31 20.47 5.45
C PRO A 481 -22.41 19.53 4.93
N LEU A 482 -22.41 19.26 3.63
CA LEU A 482 -23.36 18.32 2.98
C LEU A 482 -22.79 16.90 2.85
N MET A 483 -21.55 16.72 3.27
CA MET A 483 -20.79 15.45 3.19
C MET A 483 -20.45 14.89 4.58
N SER A 484 -21.29 15.15 5.55
CA SER A 484 -21.13 14.69 6.95
C SER A 484 -22.26 13.76 7.38
#